data_3472e4611472af16f4bdb068c0db424a
#
_entry.id   3472e4611472af16f4bdb068c0db424a
#
_cell.length_a   1.000
_cell.length_b   1.000
_cell.length_c   1.000
_cell.angle_alpha   90.00
_cell.angle_beta   90.00
_cell.angle_gamma   90.00
#
_symmetry.space_group_name_H-M   'P 1'
#
loop_
_entity.id
_entity.type
_entity.pdbx_description
1 polymer ?
#
loop_
_entity_poly.entity_id
_entity_poly.type
_entity_poly.pdbx_seq_one_letter_code
_entity_poly.pdbx_strand_id
1 'polypeptide(L)'
;MTFSPANLKVLVMKIAALAGFLIFLLTTRPSATAQASPELHIEDVTVIDVKGGPPQAHRCVIVQSNRIADIADHEYCKQQHNQFTRIDGKGKFLIPGLWDMHVHMVFGDWFPRGKEVTLPLFVANGITGVRDMGGELDTLQQWRKEISAGTLIGPRIVMSGPMLDGPQPRFPSSIAIKNPEDGRRAVDNLTKRGADFIKLQSLIPRDAVFAIADEAKKQEITFVGHVPDSVRASEMSNAGQKSFEHLIGIFEGSSPLEDEFIKGAKSESKFLATYDPKRAATLFALLAKNRTWQCPTLVWERGGNLIDQTDFAHDTRAKYAPTYWKDVTWKRFTDEIMHDFNTDDLATRKAFVAKELEVVNEMHHAGVEFLAGTDTPPGVYIFPGFSLHEELQRFVAAGFTPLEALQTATLNPAKFFGRENDLGTIEKGKLADLVLLDADPLDDITNTQTIAAVIVNGRYLSRSELDKMLANAEEAAKAK
;
A
#
# COMPACT_ATOMS: atom_id res chain seq x y z
N MET A 1 73.92 6.77 24.32
CA MET A 1 73.92 5.79 23.20
C MET A 1 74.02 6.63 21.92
N THR A 2 75.23 6.62 21.33
CA THR A 2 75.54 7.40 20.11
C THR A 2 75.17 6.57 18.89
N PHE A 3 74.27 7.08 18.11
CA PHE A 3 73.90 6.45 16.82
C PHE A 3 74.95 6.78 15.77
N SER A 4 75.45 5.75 15.05
CA SER A 4 76.39 5.80 13.96
C SER A 4 75.81 6.55 12.73
N PRO A 5 76.56 7.35 12.01
CA PRO A 5 76.09 8.12 10.82
C PRO A 5 75.54 7.26 9.67
N ALA A 6 75.91 5.98 9.62
CA ALA A 6 75.38 5.06 8.58
C ALA A 6 73.89 4.72 8.70
N ASN A 7 73.33 4.73 9.92
CA ASN A 7 71.93 4.44 10.17
C ASN A 7 70.99 5.60 9.81
N LEU A 8 71.51 6.84 9.78
CA LEU A 8 70.73 8.03 9.45
C LEU A 8 70.45 8.12 7.92
N LYS A 9 71.40 7.72 7.06
CA LYS A 9 71.21 7.72 5.60
C LYS A 9 70.20 6.67 5.11
N VAL A 10 70.12 5.49 5.75
CA VAL A 10 69.15 4.46 5.39
C VAL A 10 67.72 4.86 5.82
N LEU A 11 67.59 5.61 6.94
CA LEU A 11 66.29 6.10 7.40
C LEU A 11 65.78 7.22 6.52
N VAL A 12 66.62 8.13 6.06
CA VAL A 12 66.24 9.24 5.15
C VAL A 12 65.86 8.71 3.76
N MET A 13 66.54 7.70 3.22
CA MET A 13 66.22 7.08 1.96
C MET A 13 64.87 6.29 2.00
N LYS A 14 64.52 5.66 3.14
CA LYS A 14 63.23 4.99 3.31
C LYS A 14 62.06 5.95 3.43
N ILE A 15 62.26 7.11 4.06
CA ILE A 15 61.22 8.14 4.17
C ILE A 15 60.98 8.83 2.80
N ALA A 16 62.01 9.10 2.00
CA ALA A 16 61.87 9.68 0.66
C ALA A 16 61.20 8.70 -0.33
N ALA A 17 61.38 7.38 -0.23
CA ALA A 17 60.73 6.38 -1.02
C ALA A 17 59.23 6.21 -0.67
N LEU A 18 58.84 6.38 0.61
CA LEU A 18 57.45 6.32 1.05
C LEU A 18 56.69 7.60 0.65
N ALA A 19 57.29 8.76 0.67
CA ALA A 19 56.67 10.01 0.26
C ALA A 19 56.45 10.08 -1.26
N GLY A 20 57.37 9.52 -2.07
CA GLY A 20 57.19 9.42 -3.55
C GLY A 20 56.08 8.48 -3.98
N PHE A 21 55.80 7.40 -3.22
CA PHE A 21 54.73 6.47 -3.52
C PHE A 21 53.34 6.98 -3.08
N LEU A 22 53.28 7.84 -2.07
CA LEU A 22 52.01 8.47 -1.63
C LEU A 22 51.53 9.60 -2.55
N ILE A 23 52.45 10.28 -3.26
CA ILE A 23 52.13 11.39 -4.18
C ILE A 23 51.64 10.88 -5.54
N PHE A 24 52.01 9.64 -5.94
CA PHE A 24 51.57 9.08 -7.24
C PHE A 24 50.18 8.39 -7.19
N LEU A 25 49.62 8.13 -5.99
CA LEU A 25 48.29 7.56 -5.79
C LEU A 25 47.17 8.61 -5.67
N LEU A 26 47.50 9.92 -5.74
CA LEU A 26 46.53 11.00 -5.59
C LEU A 26 46.10 11.67 -6.90
N THR A 27 46.57 11.22 -8.05
CA THR A 27 46.35 11.96 -9.33
C THR A 27 45.50 11.25 -10.40
N THR A 28 44.84 10.13 -10.14
CA THR A 28 43.88 9.58 -11.09
C THR A 28 42.63 9.04 -10.38
N ARG A 29 41.84 9.94 -9.75
CA ARG A 29 40.42 9.65 -9.69
C ARG A 29 39.85 10.13 -11.03
N PRO A 30 39.30 9.23 -11.85
CA PRO A 30 38.40 9.69 -12.90
C PRO A 30 37.28 10.45 -12.18
N SER A 31 37.10 11.73 -12.49
CA SER A 31 35.84 12.40 -12.22
C SER A 31 34.80 11.54 -12.91
N ALA A 32 34.08 10.72 -12.14
CA ALA A 32 32.81 10.24 -12.58
C ALA A 32 32.00 11.51 -12.85
N THR A 33 31.93 11.91 -14.11
CA THR A 33 30.90 12.83 -14.55
C THR A 33 29.62 12.19 -14.07
N ALA A 34 29.01 12.78 -13.06
CA ALA A 34 27.67 12.42 -12.64
C ALA A 34 26.82 12.53 -13.90
N GLN A 35 26.47 11.41 -14.50
CA GLN A 35 25.61 11.37 -15.65
C GLN A 35 24.33 12.03 -15.19
N ALA A 36 24.03 13.22 -15.73
CA ALA A 36 22.83 13.96 -15.34
C ALA A 36 21.66 12.98 -15.46
N SER A 37 20.91 12.84 -14.36
CA SER A 37 19.73 11.97 -14.36
C SER A 37 18.83 12.39 -15.52
N PRO A 38 18.30 11.45 -16.31
CA PRO A 38 17.48 11.78 -17.46
C PRO A 38 16.31 12.65 -17.03
N GLU A 39 16.12 13.77 -17.69
CA GLU A 39 15.00 14.67 -17.49
C GLU A 39 13.84 14.20 -18.39
N LEU A 40 12.61 14.16 -17.83
CA LEU A 40 11.40 13.79 -18.56
C LEU A 40 10.47 15.00 -18.62
N HIS A 41 9.91 15.26 -19.80
CA HIS A 41 8.88 16.28 -20.01
C HIS A 41 7.58 15.59 -20.46
N ILE A 42 6.53 15.65 -19.63
CA ILE A 42 5.17 15.20 -19.99
C ILE A 42 4.46 16.44 -20.51
N GLU A 43 4.30 16.52 -21.84
CA GLU A 43 3.88 17.72 -22.54
C GLU A 43 2.39 17.70 -22.90
N ASP A 44 1.74 18.87 -22.86
CA ASP A 44 0.34 19.09 -23.24
C ASP A 44 -0.66 18.21 -22.48
N VAL A 45 -0.40 17.93 -21.20
CA VAL A 45 -1.21 17.04 -20.36
C VAL A 45 -2.21 17.83 -19.53
N THR A 46 -3.35 17.22 -19.20
CA THR A 46 -4.28 17.72 -18.18
C THR A 46 -3.89 17.14 -16.82
N VAL A 47 -3.46 17.98 -15.89
CA VAL A 47 -3.13 17.58 -14.51
C VAL A 47 -4.41 17.61 -13.67
N ILE A 48 -4.75 16.48 -13.04
CA ILE A 48 -5.86 16.36 -12.10
C ILE A 48 -5.44 16.87 -10.72
N ASP A 49 -6.11 17.90 -10.23
CA ASP A 49 -5.92 18.41 -8.87
C ASP A 49 -6.75 17.60 -7.87
N VAL A 50 -6.13 16.59 -7.27
CA VAL A 50 -6.79 15.73 -6.27
C VAL A 50 -7.12 16.47 -4.95
N LYS A 51 -6.78 17.76 -4.80
CA LYS A 51 -7.24 18.57 -3.66
C LYS A 51 -8.63 19.21 -3.89
N GLY A 52 -9.19 19.04 -5.09
CA GLY A 52 -10.53 19.51 -5.44
C GLY A 52 -10.54 20.81 -6.24
N GLY A 53 -9.38 21.29 -6.70
CA GLY A 53 -9.32 22.36 -7.71
C GLY A 53 -9.71 21.85 -9.10
N PRO A 54 -9.94 22.76 -10.07
CA PRO A 54 -10.25 22.36 -11.44
C PRO A 54 -9.06 21.66 -12.10
N PRO A 55 -9.31 20.71 -13.02
CA PRO A 55 -8.25 20.10 -13.84
C PRO A 55 -7.45 21.18 -14.59
N GLN A 56 -6.13 21.07 -14.61
CA GLN A 56 -5.24 22.04 -15.23
C GLN A 56 -4.80 21.53 -16.61
N ALA A 57 -5.48 21.97 -17.65
CA ALA A 57 -5.17 21.59 -19.02
C ALA A 57 -3.88 22.25 -19.54
N HIS A 58 -3.32 21.69 -20.61
CA HIS A 58 -2.16 22.22 -21.34
C HIS A 58 -0.93 22.48 -20.46
N ARG A 59 -0.68 21.56 -19.48
CA ARG A 59 0.51 21.65 -18.63
C ARG A 59 1.67 20.86 -19.21
N CYS A 60 2.87 21.24 -18.80
CA CYS A 60 4.08 20.46 -18.97
C CYS A 60 4.65 20.12 -17.60
N VAL A 61 4.70 18.83 -17.27
CA VAL A 61 5.26 18.36 -16.01
C VAL A 61 6.68 17.86 -16.24
N ILE A 62 7.62 18.51 -15.58
CA ILE A 62 9.06 18.25 -15.71
C ILE A 62 9.49 17.38 -14.53
N VAL A 63 10.06 16.22 -14.84
CA VAL A 63 10.61 15.29 -13.84
C VAL A 63 12.12 15.23 -13.97
N GLN A 64 12.83 15.44 -12.87
CA GLN A 64 14.29 15.30 -12.79
C GLN A 64 14.63 14.30 -11.67
N SER A 65 15.41 13.31 -12.01
CA SER A 65 15.65 12.17 -11.10
C SER A 65 14.34 11.52 -10.68
N ASN A 66 14.00 11.52 -9.40
CA ASN A 66 12.75 10.97 -8.89
C ASN A 66 11.79 12.03 -8.32
N ARG A 67 11.95 13.31 -8.76
CA ARG A 67 11.09 14.40 -8.28
C ARG A 67 10.50 15.24 -9.43
N ILE A 68 9.36 15.82 -9.17
CA ILE A 68 8.75 16.84 -10.01
C ILE A 68 9.57 18.11 -9.85
N ALA A 69 10.32 18.44 -10.89
CA ALA A 69 11.18 19.63 -10.90
C ALA A 69 10.39 20.92 -11.13
N ASP A 70 9.39 20.86 -12.03
CA ASP A 70 8.52 22.00 -12.30
C ASP A 70 7.21 21.56 -12.97
N ILE A 71 6.22 22.46 -12.94
CA ILE A 71 4.94 22.33 -13.66
C ILE A 71 4.69 23.66 -14.37
N ALA A 72 4.97 23.68 -15.66
CA ALA A 72 4.92 24.85 -16.51
C ALA A 72 3.74 24.80 -17.49
N ASP A 73 3.48 25.87 -18.19
CA ASP A 73 2.59 25.87 -19.35
C ASP A 73 3.25 25.12 -20.51
N HIS A 74 2.45 24.44 -21.33
CA HIS A 74 2.96 23.65 -22.45
C HIS A 74 3.86 24.46 -23.41
N GLU A 75 3.52 25.74 -23.67
CA GLU A 75 4.32 26.62 -24.54
C GLU A 75 5.73 26.86 -24.02
N TYR A 76 5.95 26.83 -22.70
CA TYR A 76 7.31 26.88 -22.13
C TYR A 76 8.13 25.67 -22.57
N CYS A 77 7.58 24.47 -22.49
CA CYS A 77 8.30 23.23 -22.83
C CYS A 77 8.60 23.12 -24.33
N LYS A 78 7.72 23.63 -25.21
CA LYS A 78 7.98 23.69 -26.65
C LYS A 78 9.25 24.47 -27.02
N GLN A 79 9.60 25.47 -26.22
CA GLN A 79 10.77 26.32 -26.46
C GLN A 79 12.08 25.71 -25.95
N GLN A 80 11.99 24.60 -25.19
CA GLN A 80 13.18 23.90 -24.70
C GLN A 80 13.76 22.99 -25.79
N HIS A 81 15.04 23.13 -26.06
CA HIS A 81 15.76 22.37 -27.10
C HIS A 81 16.82 21.41 -26.56
N ASN A 82 16.84 21.19 -25.23
CA ASN A 82 17.82 20.33 -24.57
C ASN A 82 17.52 18.83 -24.80
N GLN A 83 18.52 17.99 -24.52
CA GLN A 83 18.36 16.53 -24.58
C GLN A 83 17.61 16.03 -23.34
N PHE A 84 16.32 15.77 -23.51
CA PHE A 84 15.47 15.13 -22.51
C PHE A 84 14.44 14.20 -23.19
N THR A 85 13.81 13.33 -22.43
CA THR A 85 12.76 12.46 -22.96
C THR A 85 11.43 13.21 -22.98
N ARG A 86 10.81 13.31 -24.15
CA ARG A 86 9.48 13.91 -24.35
C ARG A 86 8.41 12.83 -24.31
N ILE A 87 7.35 13.07 -23.56
CA ILE A 87 6.18 12.21 -23.46
C ILE A 87 4.98 13.02 -23.92
N ASP A 88 4.30 12.56 -24.97
CA ASP A 88 3.09 13.20 -25.47
C ASP A 88 1.92 12.94 -24.51
N GLY A 89 1.48 14.00 -23.85
CA GLY A 89 0.34 14.02 -22.93
C GLY A 89 -0.93 14.60 -23.54
N LYS A 90 -0.93 14.93 -24.84
CA LYS A 90 -2.07 15.56 -25.52
C LYS A 90 -3.32 14.69 -25.40
N GLY A 91 -4.40 15.30 -24.84
CA GLY A 91 -5.66 14.61 -24.63
C GLY A 91 -5.62 13.56 -23.51
N LYS A 92 -4.55 13.53 -22.72
CA LYS A 92 -4.37 12.60 -21.59
C LYS A 92 -4.48 13.32 -20.25
N PHE A 93 -4.68 12.52 -19.20
CA PHE A 93 -4.87 12.99 -17.82
C PHE A 93 -3.77 12.43 -16.93
N LEU A 94 -3.16 13.31 -16.14
CA LEU A 94 -2.08 12.93 -15.21
C LEU A 94 -2.61 12.97 -13.79
N ILE A 95 -2.47 11.85 -13.08
CA ILE A 95 -2.82 11.70 -11.67
C ILE A 95 -1.58 11.33 -10.86
N PRO A 96 -1.56 11.57 -9.53
CA PRO A 96 -0.56 10.96 -8.65
C PRO A 96 -0.62 9.44 -8.76
N GLY A 97 0.50 8.79 -8.55
CA GLY A 97 0.56 7.34 -8.49
C GLY A 97 -0.33 6.79 -7.38
N LEU A 98 -1.02 5.68 -7.68
CA LEU A 98 -1.98 5.07 -6.76
C LEU A 98 -1.27 4.30 -5.64
N TRP A 99 -1.91 4.26 -4.47
CA TRP A 99 -1.51 3.47 -3.32
C TRP A 99 -2.54 2.39 -3.00
N ASP A 100 -2.08 1.15 -2.84
CA ASP A 100 -2.87 0.08 -2.23
C ASP A 100 -2.50 -0.02 -0.74
N MET A 101 -3.44 0.36 0.12
CA MET A 101 -3.19 0.53 1.55
C MET A 101 -3.41 -0.75 2.37
N HIS A 102 -3.65 -1.89 1.70
CA HIS A 102 -3.73 -3.20 2.36
C HIS A 102 -3.31 -4.31 1.40
N VAL A 103 -2.06 -4.78 1.53
CA VAL A 103 -1.53 -5.89 0.74
C VAL A 103 -0.67 -6.83 1.60
N HIS A 104 -0.41 -8.04 1.10
CA HIS A 104 0.46 -9.05 1.70
C HIS A 104 1.39 -9.65 0.65
N MET A 105 2.53 -9.01 0.37
CA MET A 105 3.38 -9.39 -0.77
C MET A 105 4.27 -10.61 -0.50
N VAL A 106 4.63 -10.85 0.76
CA VAL A 106 5.49 -11.97 1.19
C VAL A 106 4.82 -12.65 2.37
N PHE A 107 3.98 -13.65 2.08
CA PHE A 107 3.09 -14.27 3.05
C PHE A 107 3.45 -15.76 3.29
N GLY A 108 4.68 -15.99 3.69
CA GLY A 108 5.24 -17.34 3.86
C GLY A 108 5.09 -18.17 2.59
N ASP A 109 4.82 -19.47 2.76
CA ASP A 109 4.66 -20.43 1.65
C ASP A 109 3.32 -20.30 0.91
N TRP A 110 2.42 -19.42 1.37
CA TRP A 110 1.05 -19.35 0.85
C TRP A 110 0.98 -18.67 -0.51
N PHE A 111 1.84 -17.67 -0.74
CA PHE A 111 1.87 -16.91 -2.00
C PHE A 111 3.30 -16.83 -2.55
N PRO A 112 3.85 -17.96 -3.04
CA PRO A 112 5.17 -17.94 -3.67
C PRO A 112 5.17 -17.06 -4.92
N ARG A 113 6.36 -16.59 -5.34
CA ARG A 113 6.60 -15.76 -6.53
C ARG A 113 6.05 -14.34 -6.44
N GLY A 114 5.89 -13.81 -5.23
CA GLY A 114 5.43 -12.43 -5.06
C GLY A 114 6.29 -11.39 -5.80
N LYS A 115 7.62 -11.59 -5.85
CA LYS A 115 8.53 -10.67 -6.54
C LYS A 115 8.31 -10.64 -8.06
N GLU A 116 8.12 -11.80 -8.68
CA GLU A 116 7.99 -11.96 -10.13
C GLU A 116 6.57 -11.68 -10.64
N VAL A 117 5.57 -11.86 -9.79
CA VAL A 117 4.15 -11.69 -10.15
C VAL A 117 3.58 -10.40 -9.59
N THR A 118 3.67 -10.21 -8.26
CA THR A 118 2.95 -9.14 -7.56
C THR A 118 3.50 -7.75 -7.90
N LEU A 119 4.85 -7.57 -7.86
CA LEU A 119 5.44 -6.25 -8.11
C LEU A 119 5.17 -5.73 -9.54
N PRO A 120 5.33 -6.55 -10.61
CA PRO A 120 5.00 -6.11 -11.97
C PRO A 120 3.52 -5.77 -12.14
N LEU A 121 2.62 -6.55 -11.52
CA LEU A 121 1.18 -6.31 -11.61
C LEU A 121 0.79 -5.00 -10.95
N PHE A 122 1.34 -4.66 -9.78
CA PHE A 122 1.10 -3.37 -9.16
C PHE A 122 1.49 -2.23 -10.09
N VAL A 123 2.74 -2.21 -10.55
CA VAL A 123 3.25 -1.11 -11.38
C VAL A 123 2.50 -1.00 -12.71
N ALA A 124 2.20 -2.12 -13.37
CA ALA A 124 1.50 -2.11 -14.64
C ALA A 124 0.05 -1.60 -14.52
N ASN A 125 -0.52 -1.63 -13.32
CA ASN A 125 -1.83 -1.09 -12.99
C ASN A 125 -1.75 0.28 -12.28
N GLY A 126 -0.62 0.99 -12.35
CA GLY A 126 -0.49 2.35 -11.83
C GLY A 126 -0.32 2.45 -10.31
N ILE A 127 -0.18 1.31 -9.60
CA ILE A 127 0.08 1.30 -8.17
C ILE A 127 1.57 1.53 -7.95
N THR A 128 1.91 2.70 -7.41
CA THR A 128 3.29 3.14 -7.17
C THR A 128 3.69 3.11 -5.70
N GLY A 129 2.74 2.81 -4.82
CA GLY A 129 2.98 2.62 -3.40
C GLY A 129 2.06 1.57 -2.81
N VAL A 130 2.54 0.85 -1.80
CA VAL A 130 1.79 -0.18 -1.08
C VAL A 130 2.06 -0.11 0.42
N ARG A 131 1.04 -0.45 1.22
CA ARG A 131 1.16 -0.72 2.65
C ARG A 131 1.03 -2.23 2.88
N ASP A 132 2.15 -2.91 3.12
CA ASP A 132 2.17 -4.34 3.41
C ASP A 132 1.77 -4.59 4.87
N MET A 133 0.64 -5.26 5.04
CA MET A 133 -0.06 -5.44 6.31
C MET A 133 0.31 -6.73 7.04
N GLY A 134 1.32 -7.45 6.54
CA GLY A 134 1.85 -8.63 7.19
C GLY A 134 2.68 -9.47 6.24
N GLY A 135 3.96 -9.60 6.53
CA GLY A 135 4.88 -10.34 5.70
C GLY A 135 6.25 -10.52 6.34
N GLU A 136 7.16 -11.11 5.59
CA GLU A 136 8.54 -11.31 6.02
C GLU A 136 9.32 -9.99 5.95
N LEU A 137 9.59 -9.40 7.11
CA LEU A 137 10.19 -8.07 7.23
C LEU A 137 11.52 -7.93 6.47
N ASP A 138 12.42 -8.90 6.60
CA ASP A 138 13.77 -8.84 6.02
C ASP A 138 13.71 -8.88 4.47
N THR A 139 12.83 -9.70 3.92
CA THR A 139 12.57 -9.79 2.47
C THR A 139 11.99 -8.49 1.93
N LEU A 140 10.99 -7.93 2.60
CA LEU A 140 10.35 -6.66 2.20
C LEU A 140 11.34 -5.48 2.30
N GLN A 141 12.19 -5.44 3.32
CA GLN A 141 13.26 -4.45 3.46
C GLN A 141 14.28 -4.56 2.31
N GLN A 142 14.65 -5.78 1.92
CA GLN A 142 15.54 -5.99 0.79
C GLN A 142 14.91 -5.49 -0.52
N TRP A 143 13.63 -5.82 -0.78
CA TRP A 143 12.94 -5.32 -1.97
C TRP A 143 12.83 -3.79 -1.96
N ARG A 144 12.48 -3.18 -0.83
CA ARG A 144 12.44 -1.71 -0.67
C ARG A 144 13.79 -1.07 -1.00
N LYS A 145 14.90 -1.68 -0.55
CA LYS A 145 16.25 -1.22 -0.86
C LYS A 145 16.56 -1.32 -2.36
N GLU A 146 16.25 -2.45 -2.99
CA GLU A 146 16.45 -2.67 -4.43
C GLU A 146 15.61 -1.70 -5.27
N ILE A 147 14.36 -1.46 -4.89
CA ILE A 147 13.46 -0.50 -5.55
C ILE A 147 14.01 0.93 -5.41
N SER A 148 14.43 1.31 -4.20
CA SER A 148 15.01 2.65 -3.96
C SER A 148 16.30 2.87 -4.73
N ALA A 149 17.10 1.83 -4.95
CA ALA A 149 18.32 1.86 -5.75
C ALA A 149 18.04 1.81 -7.27
N GLY A 150 16.80 1.58 -7.70
CA GLY A 150 16.42 1.43 -9.12
C GLY A 150 16.83 0.12 -9.77
N THR A 151 17.32 -0.86 -9.01
CA THR A 151 17.72 -2.20 -9.48
C THR A 151 16.54 -3.17 -9.58
N LEU A 152 15.42 -2.85 -8.95
CA LEU A 152 14.15 -3.56 -9.03
C LEU A 152 13.05 -2.55 -9.35
N ILE A 153 12.17 -2.89 -10.30
CA ILE A 153 10.97 -2.10 -10.57
C ILE A 153 9.85 -2.60 -9.64
N GLY A 154 9.29 -1.70 -8.86
CA GLY A 154 8.20 -2.01 -7.93
C GLY A 154 7.65 -0.75 -7.27
N PRO A 155 6.52 -0.87 -6.55
CA PRO A 155 5.94 0.23 -5.78
C PRO A 155 6.82 0.57 -4.56
N ARG A 156 6.64 1.76 -3.99
CA ARG A 156 7.19 2.07 -2.66
C ARG A 156 6.53 1.19 -1.62
N ILE A 157 7.32 0.69 -0.68
CA ILE A 157 6.83 -0.26 0.33
C ILE A 157 6.88 0.39 1.71
N VAL A 158 5.73 0.44 2.37
CA VAL A 158 5.57 0.70 3.82
C VAL A 158 5.11 -0.61 4.45
N MET A 159 5.74 -1.11 5.50
CA MET A 159 5.55 -2.50 5.96
C MET A 159 5.48 -2.64 7.48
N SER A 160 4.61 -3.54 7.95
CA SER A 160 4.54 -3.94 9.36
C SER A 160 5.56 -5.03 9.72
N GLY A 161 5.97 -5.84 8.74
CA GLY A 161 6.54 -7.14 9.06
C GLY A 161 5.50 -8.11 9.63
N PRO A 162 5.89 -9.11 10.44
CA PRO A 162 4.97 -10.09 11.01
C PRO A 162 3.80 -9.45 11.76
N MET A 163 2.58 -9.94 11.53
CA MET A 163 1.39 -9.54 12.27
C MET A 163 1.46 -10.03 13.72
N LEU A 164 0.85 -9.30 14.65
CA LEU A 164 0.62 -9.77 16.01
C LEU A 164 -0.76 -10.44 16.08
N ASP A 165 -0.82 -11.69 16.52
CA ASP A 165 -2.07 -12.44 16.65
C ASP A 165 -2.12 -13.19 17.99
N GLY A 166 -3.21 -13.86 18.27
CA GLY A 166 -3.43 -14.59 19.52
C GLY A 166 -2.45 -15.73 19.78
N PRO A 167 -2.69 -16.52 20.85
CA PRO A 167 -1.80 -17.60 21.26
C PRO A 167 -1.56 -18.68 20.20
N GLN A 168 -2.49 -18.83 19.27
CA GLN A 168 -2.44 -19.74 18.14
C GLN A 168 -2.72 -18.93 16.85
N PRO A 169 -1.69 -18.32 16.25
CA PRO A 169 -1.85 -17.50 15.05
C PRO A 169 -2.47 -18.30 13.90
N ARG A 170 -3.42 -17.67 13.23
CA ARG A 170 -4.07 -18.27 12.05
C ARG A 170 -3.18 -18.25 10.81
N PHE A 171 -2.40 -17.18 10.64
CA PHE A 171 -1.64 -16.91 9.42
C PHE A 171 -0.15 -17.17 9.60
N PRO A 172 0.56 -17.59 8.51
CA PRO A 172 2.01 -17.77 8.55
C PRO A 172 2.72 -16.44 8.87
N SER A 173 3.93 -16.54 9.39
CA SER A 173 4.78 -15.39 9.76
C SER A 173 4.16 -14.47 10.84
N SER A 174 3.09 -14.88 11.53
CA SER A 174 2.52 -14.11 12.65
C SER A 174 3.25 -14.41 13.96
N ILE A 175 3.33 -13.41 14.84
CA ILE A 175 3.89 -13.52 16.17
C ILE A 175 2.76 -13.88 17.15
N ALA A 176 2.92 -15.00 17.87
CA ALA A 176 1.98 -15.43 18.88
C ALA A 176 2.04 -14.55 20.13
N ILE A 177 0.91 -13.96 20.52
CA ILE A 177 0.74 -13.09 21.68
C ILE A 177 -0.16 -13.81 22.69
N LYS A 178 0.41 -14.21 23.82
CA LYS A 178 -0.28 -14.95 24.88
C LYS A 178 -0.64 -14.08 26.08
N ASN A 179 0.10 -13.00 26.30
CA ASN A 179 0.04 -12.16 27.48
C ASN A 179 0.62 -10.75 27.19
N PRO A 180 0.49 -9.79 28.12
CA PRO A 180 1.02 -8.43 27.97
C PRO A 180 2.52 -8.35 27.66
N GLU A 181 3.34 -9.20 28.26
CA GLU A 181 4.80 -9.20 28.04
C GLU A 181 5.16 -9.60 26.62
N ASP A 182 4.45 -10.59 26.05
CA ASP A 182 4.62 -10.98 24.65
C ASP A 182 4.31 -9.81 23.73
N GLY A 183 3.21 -9.09 24.00
CA GLY A 183 2.80 -7.91 23.26
C GLY A 183 3.87 -6.80 23.26
N ARG A 184 4.35 -6.39 24.44
CA ARG A 184 5.39 -5.36 24.58
C ARG A 184 6.68 -5.77 23.88
N ARG A 185 7.09 -7.02 24.08
CA ARG A 185 8.31 -7.56 23.46
C ARG A 185 8.21 -7.61 21.93
N ALA A 186 7.04 -7.94 21.39
CA ALA A 186 6.82 -7.96 19.95
C ALA A 186 6.91 -6.56 19.34
N VAL A 187 6.28 -5.54 19.96
CA VAL A 187 6.38 -4.13 19.53
C VAL A 187 7.84 -3.68 19.57
N ASP A 188 8.55 -3.90 20.69
CA ASP A 188 9.95 -3.53 20.84
C ASP A 188 10.84 -4.18 19.76
N ASN A 189 10.65 -5.46 19.50
CA ASN A 189 11.42 -6.19 18.49
C ASN A 189 11.18 -5.67 17.07
N LEU A 190 9.90 -5.49 16.67
CA LEU A 190 9.55 -5.02 15.33
C LEU A 190 10.03 -3.59 15.10
N THR A 191 9.90 -2.71 16.09
CA THR A 191 10.40 -1.33 16.03
C THR A 191 11.92 -1.31 15.84
N LYS A 192 12.67 -2.08 16.62
CA LYS A 192 14.13 -2.20 16.51
C LYS A 192 14.58 -2.76 15.17
N ARG A 193 13.79 -3.65 14.58
CA ARG A 193 14.06 -4.22 13.25
C ARG A 193 13.65 -3.30 12.10
N GLY A 194 13.02 -2.14 12.38
CA GLY A 194 12.66 -1.14 11.37
C GLY A 194 11.35 -1.41 10.65
N ALA A 195 10.38 -2.03 11.32
CA ALA A 195 8.99 -2.00 10.90
C ALA A 195 8.48 -0.54 10.89
N ASP A 196 7.68 -0.18 9.90
CA ASP A 196 7.14 1.18 9.79
C ASP A 196 5.90 1.37 10.70
N PHE A 197 5.22 0.29 11.05
CA PHE A 197 4.04 0.26 11.93
C PHE A 197 3.81 -1.16 12.46
N ILE A 198 2.87 -1.31 13.42
CA ILE A 198 2.47 -2.60 14.01
C ILE A 198 1.09 -3.00 13.47
N LYS A 199 0.94 -4.24 12.96
CA LYS A 199 -0.35 -4.80 12.52
C LYS A 199 -0.91 -5.75 13.57
N LEU A 200 -2.15 -5.48 14.01
CA LEU A 200 -2.94 -6.34 14.90
C LEU A 200 -3.87 -7.27 14.11
N GLN A 201 -4.02 -8.49 14.61
CA GLN A 201 -4.99 -9.49 14.15
C GLN A 201 -6.08 -9.75 15.23
N SER A 202 -7.04 -10.62 14.91
CA SER A 202 -8.30 -10.76 15.65
C SER A 202 -8.19 -11.45 17.00
N LEU A 203 -7.25 -12.39 17.19
CA LEU A 203 -7.28 -13.32 18.33
C LEU A 203 -6.46 -12.88 19.56
N ILE A 204 -5.96 -11.63 19.57
CA ILE A 204 -5.12 -11.11 20.65
C ILE A 204 -5.94 -10.99 21.96
N PRO A 205 -5.45 -11.53 23.11
CA PRO A 205 -6.10 -11.36 24.40
C PRO A 205 -6.21 -9.88 24.81
N ARG A 206 -7.31 -9.51 25.44
CA ARG A 206 -7.65 -8.14 25.79
C ARG A 206 -6.54 -7.37 26.52
N ASP A 207 -5.96 -7.95 27.56
CA ASP A 207 -4.89 -7.34 28.34
C ASP A 207 -3.61 -7.12 27.52
N ALA A 208 -3.31 -8.03 26.60
CA ALA A 208 -2.19 -7.92 25.70
C ALA A 208 -2.43 -6.82 24.62
N VAL A 209 -3.68 -6.64 24.16
CA VAL A 209 -4.04 -5.54 23.24
C VAL A 209 -3.65 -4.18 23.81
N PHE A 210 -4.05 -3.91 25.06
CA PHE A 210 -3.74 -2.62 25.69
C PHE A 210 -2.24 -2.48 26.02
N ALA A 211 -1.56 -3.58 26.33
CA ALA A 211 -0.13 -3.57 26.51
C ALA A 211 0.64 -3.24 25.19
N ILE A 212 0.15 -3.73 24.06
CA ILE A 212 0.67 -3.38 22.74
C ILE A 212 0.43 -1.89 22.46
N ALA A 213 -0.79 -1.38 22.69
CA ALA A 213 -1.11 0.03 22.48
C ALA A 213 -0.23 0.96 23.33
N ASP A 214 -0.04 0.65 24.61
CA ASP A 214 0.84 1.36 25.53
C ASP A 214 2.30 1.38 25.01
N GLU A 215 2.82 0.22 24.63
CA GLU A 215 4.21 0.12 24.18
C GLU A 215 4.40 0.81 22.83
N ALA A 216 3.44 0.69 21.90
CA ALA A 216 3.46 1.40 20.63
C ALA A 216 3.49 2.93 20.84
N LYS A 217 2.67 3.45 21.75
CA LYS A 217 2.67 4.87 22.14
C LYS A 217 3.99 5.30 22.73
N LYS A 218 4.60 4.50 23.62
CA LYS A 218 5.88 4.79 24.27
C LYS A 218 7.03 4.83 23.26
N GLN A 219 6.96 4.00 22.22
CA GLN A 219 7.99 3.94 21.17
C GLN A 219 7.67 4.81 19.95
N GLU A 220 6.59 5.60 20.04
CA GLU A 220 6.13 6.49 18.95
C GLU A 220 5.89 5.76 17.61
N ILE A 221 5.56 4.45 17.67
CA ILE A 221 5.22 3.66 16.49
C ILE A 221 3.70 3.53 16.34
N THR A 222 3.20 3.73 15.14
CA THR A 222 1.79 3.57 14.81
C THR A 222 1.36 2.11 14.90
N PHE A 223 0.15 1.82 15.38
CA PHE A 223 -0.47 0.50 15.24
C PHE A 223 -1.82 0.58 14.53
N VAL A 224 -2.13 -0.44 13.75
CA VAL A 224 -3.27 -0.53 12.83
C VAL A 224 -3.76 -1.98 12.76
N GLY A 225 -4.82 -2.25 12.03
CA GLY A 225 -5.24 -3.63 11.75
C GLY A 225 -6.67 -3.92 12.14
N HIS A 226 -6.94 -5.16 12.46
CA HIS A 226 -8.25 -5.57 12.96
C HIS A 226 -8.55 -4.91 14.31
N VAL A 227 -9.81 -4.71 14.63
CA VAL A 227 -10.26 -4.58 16.00
C VAL A 227 -10.26 -6.00 16.58
N PRO A 228 -9.38 -6.35 17.54
CA PRO A 228 -9.36 -7.70 18.09
C PRO A 228 -10.70 -8.10 18.72
N ASP A 229 -11.09 -9.35 18.55
CA ASP A 229 -12.38 -9.88 19.01
C ASP A 229 -12.63 -9.70 20.52
N SER A 230 -11.57 -9.49 21.30
CA SER A 230 -11.61 -9.31 22.75
C SER A 230 -11.95 -7.88 23.21
N VAL A 231 -12.09 -6.91 22.29
CA VAL A 231 -12.26 -5.48 22.59
C VAL A 231 -13.27 -4.81 21.67
N ARG A 232 -13.75 -3.63 22.07
CA ARG A 232 -14.67 -2.82 21.25
C ARG A 232 -13.92 -1.90 20.31
N ALA A 233 -14.52 -1.59 19.16
CA ALA A 233 -14.03 -0.59 18.23
C ALA A 233 -13.82 0.78 18.91
N SER A 234 -14.73 1.19 19.78
CA SER A 234 -14.63 2.43 20.56
C SER A 234 -13.41 2.45 21.49
N GLU A 235 -13.07 1.31 22.08
CA GLU A 235 -11.89 1.17 22.95
C GLU A 235 -10.59 1.27 22.15
N MET A 236 -10.54 0.61 20.97
CA MET A 236 -9.36 0.65 20.11
C MET A 236 -9.12 2.04 19.51
N SER A 237 -10.18 2.73 19.09
CA SER A 237 -10.09 4.11 18.65
C SER A 237 -9.56 5.03 19.75
N ASN A 238 -10.06 4.87 21.00
CA ASN A 238 -9.57 5.62 22.15
C ASN A 238 -8.14 5.25 22.57
N ALA A 239 -7.71 4.01 22.33
CA ALA A 239 -6.33 3.56 22.55
C ALA A 239 -5.35 4.10 21.49
N GLY A 240 -5.85 4.69 20.40
CA GLY A 240 -5.05 5.31 19.34
C GLY A 240 -4.74 4.41 18.16
N GLN A 241 -5.52 3.33 17.94
CA GLN A 241 -5.41 2.56 16.71
C GLN A 241 -5.71 3.46 15.50
N LYS A 242 -4.76 3.58 14.58
CA LYS A 242 -4.80 4.61 13.54
C LYS A 242 -5.68 4.24 12.35
N SER A 243 -5.79 2.95 11.99
CA SER A 243 -6.77 2.47 11.02
C SER A 243 -7.38 1.14 11.44
N PHE A 244 -8.66 0.97 11.08
CA PHE A 244 -9.38 -0.30 11.13
C PHE A 244 -9.48 -0.86 9.73
N GLU A 245 -9.39 -2.17 9.62
CA GLU A 245 -9.41 -2.91 8.36
C GLU A 245 -10.70 -3.76 8.28
N HIS A 246 -11.23 -3.99 7.06
CA HIS A 246 -12.33 -4.91 6.77
C HIS A 246 -13.65 -4.61 7.49
N LEU A 247 -13.89 -3.37 7.90
CA LEU A 247 -15.07 -2.98 8.70
C LEU A 247 -15.23 -3.77 10.02
N ILE A 248 -14.18 -4.51 10.46
CA ILE A 248 -14.21 -5.28 11.72
C ILE A 248 -14.42 -4.33 12.91
N GLY A 249 -15.38 -4.68 13.76
CA GLY A 249 -15.77 -3.86 14.91
C GLY A 249 -16.83 -2.80 14.59
N ILE A 250 -17.11 -2.50 13.32
CA ILE A 250 -18.07 -1.46 12.91
C ILE A 250 -19.51 -1.93 13.09
N PHE A 251 -19.86 -3.10 12.57
CA PHE A 251 -21.20 -3.68 12.76
C PHE A 251 -21.46 -4.07 14.20
N GLU A 252 -20.45 -4.64 14.86
CA GLU A 252 -20.50 -4.99 16.28
C GLU A 252 -20.82 -3.75 17.15
N GLY A 253 -20.05 -2.68 16.98
CA GLY A 253 -20.22 -1.44 17.74
C GLY A 253 -21.49 -0.67 17.39
N SER A 254 -22.08 -0.94 16.23
CA SER A 254 -23.36 -0.38 15.78
C SER A 254 -24.58 -1.17 16.25
N SER A 255 -24.40 -2.22 17.07
CA SER A 255 -25.46 -3.10 17.53
C SER A 255 -25.62 -3.07 19.06
N PRO A 256 -26.85 -3.21 19.61
CA PRO A 256 -27.05 -3.44 21.04
C PRO A 256 -26.50 -4.80 21.51
N LEU A 257 -26.19 -5.72 20.59
CA LEU A 257 -25.63 -7.03 20.89
C LEU A 257 -24.08 -7.05 20.86
N GLU A 258 -23.41 -5.92 20.92
CA GLU A 258 -21.95 -5.82 20.85
C GLU A 258 -21.24 -6.78 21.82
N ASP A 259 -21.77 -6.93 23.07
CA ASP A 259 -21.19 -7.83 24.08
C ASP A 259 -21.32 -9.32 23.72
N GLU A 260 -22.35 -9.68 22.94
CA GLU A 260 -22.52 -11.04 22.43
C GLU A 260 -21.59 -11.31 21.26
N PHE A 261 -21.42 -10.33 20.40
CA PHE A 261 -20.50 -10.41 19.24
C PHE A 261 -19.05 -10.56 19.67
N ILE A 262 -18.62 -9.84 20.69
CA ILE A 262 -17.29 -10.00 21.33
C ILE A 262 -17.07 -11.44 21.84
N LYS A 263 -18.14 -12.14 22.23
CA LYS A 263 -18.10 -13.55 22.66
C LYS A 263 -18.18 -14.55 21.49
N GLY A 264 -18.20 -14.08 20.25
CA GLY A 264 -18.14 -14.91 19.04
C GLY A 264 -19.49 -15.25 18.40
N ALA A 265 -20.60 -14.67 18.84
CA ALA A 265 -21.95 -14.97 18.29
C ALA A 265 -22.28 -14.14 17.03
N LYS A 266 -21.35 -14.05 16.06
CA LYS A 266 -21.45 -13.20 14.86
C LYS A 266 -22.11 -13.93 13.68
N SER A 267 -22.93 -13.20 12.88
CA SER A 267 -23.38 -13.59 11.53
C SER A 267 -23.94 -12.34 10.81
N GLU A 268 -23.97 -12.37 9.48
CA GLU A 268 -24.49 -11.28 8.62
C GLU A 268 -25.98 -11.01 8.92
N SER A 269 -26.77 -12.05 9.10
CA SER A 269 -28.20 -11.92 9.47
C SER A 269 -28.39 -11.21 10.81
N LYS A 270 -27.54 -11.48 11.81
CA LYS A 270 -27.61 -10.76 13.09
C LYS A 270 -27.17 -9.31 12.96
N PHE A 271 -26.10 -9.03 12.20
CA PHE A 271 -25.66 -7.66 11.93
C PHE A 271 -26.79 -6.85 11.27
N LEU A 272 -27.41 -7.39 10.22
CA LEU A 272 -28.53 -6.73 9.53
C LEU A 272 -29.73 -6.51 10.46
N ALA A 273 -30.10 -7.52 11.26
CA ALA A 273 -31.27 -7.48 12.13
C ALA A 273 -31.11 -6.51 13.33
N THR A 274 -29.88 -6.22 13.75
CA THR A 274 -29.60 -5.49 14.99
C THR A 274 -28.85 -4.18 14.79
N TYR A 275 -28.61 -3.78 13.54
CA TYR A 275 -27.97 -2.49 13.24
C TYR A 275 -28.82 -1.34 13.78
N ASP A 276 -28.20 -0.54 14.65
CA ASP A 276 -28.84 0.64 15.28
C ASP A 276 -28.16 1.92 14.76
N PRO A 277 -28.85 2.72 13.93
CA PRO A 277 -28.28 3.95 13.36
C PRO A 277 -27.82 4.97 14.41
N LYS A 278 -28.41 4.97 15.63
CA LYS A 278 -28.00 5.91 16.69
C LYS A 278 -26.67 5.48 17.31
N ARG A 279 -26.48 4.18 17.54
CA ARG A 279 -25.22 3.63 18.00
C ARG A 279 -24.12 3.82 16.95
N ALA A 280 -24.45 3.53 15.67
CA ALA A 280 -23.57 3.75 14.54
C ALA A 280 -23.10 5.22 14.47
N ALA A 281 -24.01 6.18 14.50
CA ALA A 281 -23.69 7.60 14.50
C ALA A 281 -22.77 8.01 15.67
N THR A 282 -22.98 7.43 16.86
CA THR A 282 -22.14 7.67 18.05
C THR A 282 -20.71 7.13 17.83
N LEU A 283 -20.60 5.91 17.29
CA LEU A 283 -19.31 5.30 16.96
C LEU A 283 -18.60 6.11 15.88
N PHE A 284 -19.28 6.46 14.79
CA PHE A 284 -18.67 7.18 13.66
C PHE A 284 -18.17 8.57 14.07
N ALA A 285 -18.94 9.30 14.89
CA ALA A 285 -18.48 10.56 15.46
C ALA A 285 -17.21 10.40 16.33
N LEU A 286 -17.09 9.29 17.07
CA LEU A 286 -15.88 8.98 17.82
C LEU A 286 -14.70 8.69 16.90
N LEU A 287 -14.90 7.87 15.85
CA LEU A 287 -13.86 7.53 14.88
C LEU A 287 -13.34 8.80 14.15
N ALA A 288 -14.25 9.66 13.71
CA ALA A 288 -13.91 10.94 13.09
C ALA A 288 -13.13 11.84 14.05
N LYS A 289 -13.62 11.99 15.30
CA LYS A 289 -12.95 12.80 16.34
C LYS A 289 -11.53 12.31 16.63
N ASN A 290 -11.34 11.00 16.75
CA ASN A 290 -10.05 10.39 17.04
C ASN A 290 -9.17 10.24 15.79
N ARG A 291 -9.69 10.58 14.60
CA ARG A 291 -9.01 10.39 13.31
C ARG A 291 -8.59 8.92 13.10
N THR A 292 -9.50 8.01 13.45
CA THR A 292 -9.35 6.58 13.18
C THR A 292 -9.81 6.30 11.76
N TRP A 293 -8.87 6.05 10.87
CA TRP A 293 -9.12 5.79 9.45
C TRP A 293 -9.80 4.44 9.22
N GLN A 294 -10.45 4.30 8.08
CA GLN A 294 -11.00 3.04 7.62
C GLN A 294 -10.32 2.59 6.32
N CYS A 295 -9.91 1.32 6.27
CA CYS A 295 -9.48 0.65 5.05
C CYS A 295 -10.40 -0.56 4.85
N PRO A 296 -11.58 -0.38 4.24
CA PRO A 296 -12.67 -1.35 4.30
C PRO A 296 -12.43 -2.60 3.45
N THR A 297 -11.56 -2.53 2.44
CA THR A 297 -11.32 -3.63 1.50
C THR A 297 -12.61 -4.22 0.92
N LEU A 298 -13.48 -3.37 0.38
CA LEU A 298 -14.82 -3.73 -0.08
C LEU A 298 -14.82 -4.79 -1.20
N VAL A 299 -13.72 -4.89 -1.94
CA VAL A 299 -13.53 -5.96 -2.94
C VAL A 299 -13.37 -7.32 -2.26
N TRP A 300 -12.68 -7.37 -1.10
CA TRP A 300 -12.51 -8.59 -0.33
C TRP A 300 -13.83 -9.02 0.32
N GLU A 301 -14.54 -8.09 0.95
CA GLU A 301 -15.83 -8.35 1.59
C GLU A 301 -16.86 -8.87 0.59
N ARG A 302 -16.98 -8.21 -0.58
CA ARG A 302 -17.82 -8.72 -1.66
C ARG A 302 -17.36 -10.11 -2.14
N GLY A 303 -16.05 -10.27 -2.33
CA GLY A 303 -15.45 -11.52 -2.79
C GLY A 303 -15.75 -12.68 -1.83
N GLY A 304 -15.59 -12.47 -0.53
CA GLY A 304 -15.90 -13.45 0.50
C GLY A 304 -17.39 -13.81 0.57
N ASN A 305 -18.26 -12.79 0.67
CA ASN A 305 -19.70 -12.98 0.82
C ASN A 305 -20.40 -13.57 -0.43
N LEU A 306 -19.85 -13.32 -1.62
CA LEU A 306 -20.45 -13.72 -2.90
C LEU A 306 -19.55 -14.66 -3.70
N ILE A 307 -18.69 -15.41 -3.05
CA ILE A 307 -17.69 -16.27 -3.68
C ILE A 307 -18.32 -17.35 -4.58
N ASP A 308 -19.48 -17.87 -4.19
CA ASP A 308 -20.25 -18.85 -4.94
C ASP A 308 -21.04 -18.28 -6.14
N GLN A 309 -21.04 -16.93 -6.27
CA GLN A 309 -21.74 -16.21 -7.34
C GLN A 309 -20.80 -15.66 -8.41
N THR A 310 -19.50 -15.81 -8.24
CA THR A 310 -18.51 -15.22 -9.13
C THR A 310 -17.94 -16.29 -10.07
N ASP A 311 -18.05 -16.06 -11.38
CA ASP A 311 -17.49 -16.96 -12.40
C ASP A 311 -16.00 -16.63 -12.62
N PHE A 312 -15.17 -17.20 -11.77
CA PHE A 312 -13.72 -17.00 -11.84
C PHE A 312 -13.04 -17.79 -12.96
N ALA A 313 -13.69 -18.83 -13.47
CA ALA A 313 -13.14 -19.64 -14.56
C ALA A 313 -12.95 -18.81 -15.84
N HIS A 314 -13.80 -17.81 -16.02
CA HIS A 314 -13.76 -16.89 -17.17
C HIS A 314 -13.12 -15.54 -16.87
N ASP A 315 -12.58 -15.32 -15.66
CA ASP A 315 -11.86 -14.08 -15.35
C ASP A 315 -10.51 -14.06 -16.09
N THR A 316 -10.37 -13.12 -17.02
CA THR A 316 -9.16 -12.97 -17.83
C THR A 316 -7.91 -12.69 -17.02
N ARG A 317 -8.06 -12.22 -15.76
CA ARG A 317 -6.96 -11.95 -14.82
C ARG A 317 -6.43 -13.23 -14.18
N ALA A 318 -7.20 -14.33 -14.19
CA ALA A 318 -6.78 -15.62 -13.62
C ALA A 318 -5.48 -16.17 -14.23
N LYS A 319 -5.09 -15.70 -15.41
CA LYS A 319 -3.81 -16.03 -16.06
C LYS A 319 -2.59 -15.50 -15.30
N TYR A 320 -2.75 -14.45 -14.47
CA TYR A 320 -1.67 -13.86 -13.65
C TYR A 320 -1.51 -14.54 -12.29
N ALA A 321 -2.48 -15.37 -11.87
CA ALA A 321 -2.37 -16.08 -10.61
C ALA A 321 -1.61 -17.40 -10.81
N PRO A 322 -0.51 -17.65 -10.09
CA PRO A 322 0.15 -18.95 -10.09
C PRO A 322 -0.81 -20.10 -9.81
N THR A 323 -0.55 -21.25 -10.43
CA THR A 323 -1.37 -22.46 -10.21
C THR A 323 -1.48 -22.79 -8.72
N TYR A 324 -0.38 -22.65 -7.97
CA TYR A 324 -0.39 -22.90 -6.53
C TYR A 324 -1.36 -21.98 -5.77
N TRP A 325 -1.44 -20.68 -6.13
CA TRP A 325 -2.40 -19.77 -5.50
C TRP A 325 -3.84 -20.25 -5.73
N LYS A 326 -4.18 -20.64 -6.97
CA LYS A 326 -5.53 -21.08 -7.34
C LYS A 326 -5.91 -22.40 -6.70
N ASP A 327 -5.05 -23.40 -6.85
CA ASP A 327 -5.38 -24.79 -6.55
C ASP A 327 -5.16 -25.17 -5.10
N VAL A 328 -4.31 -24.40 -4.38
CA VAL A 328 -3.98 -24.68 -2.98
C VAL A 328 -4.50 -23.57 -2.07
N THR A 329 -3.99 -22.34 -2.22
CA THR A 329 -4.26 -21.30 -1.23
C THR A 329 -5.67 -20.75 -1.34
N TRP A 330 -6.09 -20.30 -2.54
CA TRP A 330 -7.45 -19.78 -2.74
C TRP A 330 -8.50 -20.86 -2.59
N LYS A 331 -8.20 -22.09 -3.06
CA LYS A 331 -9.12 -23.22 -2.83
C LYS A 331 -9.36 -23.47 -1.35
N ARG A 332 -8.30 -23.47 -0.54
CA ARG A 332 -8.41 -23.62 0.91
C ARG A 332 -9.24 -22.49 1.53
N PHE A 333 -8.97 -21.24 1.18
CA PHE A 333 -9.76 -20.11 1.66
C PHE A 333 -11.22 -20.18 1.22
N THR A 334 -11.48 -20.59 -0.04
CA THR A 334 -12.84 -20.78 -0.52
C THR A 334 -13.57 -21.83 0.30
N ASP A 335 -12.93 -22.98 0.55
CA ASP A 335 -13.51 -24.05 1.35
C ASP A 335 -13.80 -23.59 2.78
N GLU A 336 -12.87 -22.83 3.42
CA GLU A 336 -13.05 -22.24 4.75
C GLU A 336 -14.19 -21.20 4.76
N ILE A 337 -14.24 -20.28 3.78
CA ILE A 337 -15.31 -19.27 3.67
C ILE A 337 -16.67 -19.92 3.51
N MET A 338 -16.78 -20.91 2.63
CA MET A 338 -18.05 -21.60 2.37
C MET A 338 -18.53 -22.43 3.56
N HIS A 339 -17.59 -22.96 4.36
CA HIS A 339 -17.93 -23.77 5.53
C HIS A 339 -18.22 -22.93 6.79
N ASP A 340 -17.35 -21.94 7.07
CA ASP A 340 -17.32 -21.28 8.38
C ASP A 340 -18.03 -19.91 8.39
N PHE A 341 -18.00 -19.18 7.27
CA PHE A 341 -18.48 -17.80 7.21
C PHE A 341 -19.81 -17.66 6.44
N ASN A 342 -20.04 -18.40 5.35
CA ASN A 342 -21.24 -18.25 4.56
C ASN A 342 -22.37 -19.18 5.07
N THR A 343 -22.71 -19.08 6.34
CA THR A 343 -23.81 -19.84 6.96
C THR A 343 -25.19 -19.25 6.63
N ASP A 344 -25.25 -17.98 6.25
CA ASP A 344 -26.46 -17.29 5.85
C ASP A 344 -26.81 -17.56 4.38
N ASP A 345 -28.09 -17.44 4.03
CA ASP A 345 -28.53 -17.63 2.65
C ASP A 345 -28.02 -16.52 1.72
N LEU A 346 -28.05 -16.78 0.40
CA LEU A 346 -27.55 -15.84 -0.60
C LEU A 346 -28.24 -14.47 -0.56
N ALA A 347 -29.53 -14.42 -0.22
CA ALA A 347 -30.27 -13.15 -0.16
C ALA A 347 -29.76 -12.31 1.02
N THR A 348 -29.53 -12.92 2.16
CA THR A 348 -28.93 -12.29 3.35
C THR A 348 -27.53 -11.78 3.06
N ARG A 349 -26.66 -12.61 2.46
CA ARG A 349 -25.29 -12.20 2.11
C ARG A 349 -25.27 -11.04 1.11
N LYS A 350 -26.15 -11.03 0.10
CA LYS A 350 -26.31 -9.88 -0.81
C LYS A 350 -26.79 -8.63 -0.10
N ALA A 351 -27.73 -8.76 0.82
CA ALA A 351 -28.22 -7.65 1.63
C ALA A 351 -27.11 -7.09 2.54
N PHE A 352 -26.25 -7.97 3.08
CA PHE A 352 -25.11 -7.55 3.90
C PHE A 352 -24.09 -6.75 3.08
N VAL A 353 -23.67 -7.23 1.90
CA VAL A 353 -22.78 -6.50 1.00
C VAL A 353 -23.36 -5.13 0.59
N ALA A 354 -24.67 -5.04 0.38
CA ALA A 354 -25.31 -3.73 0.16
C ALA A 354 -25.27 -2.84 1.39
N LYS A 355 -25.48 -3.41 2.60
CA LYS A 355 -25.41 -2.67 3.86
C LYS A 355 -24.00 -2.17 4.18
N GLU A 356 -22.96 -2.89 3.81
CA GLU A 356 -21.57 -2.41 3.93
C GLU A 356 -21.35 -1.10 3.18
N LEU A 357 -21.85 -0.99 1.94
CA LEU A 357 -21.76 0.26 1.15
C LEU A 357 -22.53 1.40 1.82
N GLU A 358 -23.72 1.13 2.37
CA GLU A 358 -24.50 2.13 3.11
C GLU A 358 -23.73 2.60 4.37
N VAL A 359 -23.14 1.69 5.13
CA VAL A 359 -22.37 1.98 6.34
C VAL A 359 -21.12 2.80 6.01
N VAL A 360 -20.41 2.48 4.92
CA VAL A 360 -19.29 3.26 4.42
C VAL A 360 -19.73 4.68 4.06
N ASN A 361 -20.88 4.84 3.42
CA ASN A 361 -21.46 6.15 3.13
C ASN A 361 -21.83 6.93 4.41
N GLU A 362 -22.47 6.27 5.38
CA GLU A 362 -22.81 6.87 6.68
C GLU A 362 -21.54 7.36 7.41
N MET A 363 -20.47 6.56 7.44
CA MET A 363 -19.17 6.94 8.02
C MET A 363 -18.53 8.11 7.28
N HIS A 364 -18.57 8.11 5.94
CA HIS A 364 -18.03 9.20 5.13
C HIS A 364 -18.73 10.53 5.46
N HIS A 365 -20.06 10.53 5.51
CA HIS A 365 -20.83 11.71 5.90
C HIS A 365 -20.61 12.15 7.36
N ALA A 366 -20.22 11.22 8.24
CA ALA A 366 -19.81 11.52 9.61
C ALA A 366 -18.39 12.11 9.72
N GLY A 367 -17.64 12.21 8.60
CA GLY A 367 -16.30 12.77 8.53
C GLY A 367 -15.19 11.76 8.87
N VAL A 368 -15.46 10.46 8.81
CA VAL A 368 -14.43 9.42 8.91
C VAL A 368 -13.61 9.42 7.61
N GLU A 369 -12.30 9.34 7.73
CA GLU A 369 -11.37 9.32 6.59
C GLU A 369 -11.11 7.88 6.11
N PHE A 370 -10.94 7.70 4.78
CA PHE A 370 -10.83 6.39 4.15
C PHE A 370 -9.53 6.21 3.37
N LEU A 371 -9.10 4.95 3.29
CA LEU A 371 -7.95 4.45 2.52
C LEU A 371 -8.43 3.32 1.59
N ALA A 372 -8.06 3.36 0.33
CA ALA A 372 -8.29 2.25 -0.58
C ALA A 372 -7.26 1.13 -0.34
N GLY A 373 -7.72 -0.09 -0.15
CA GLY A 373 -6.90 -1.27 0.03
C GLY A 373 -7.62 -2.52 -0.45
N THR A 374 -6.89 -3.58 -0.82
CA THR A 374 -7.49 -4.74 -1.48
C THR A 374 -7.38 -6.04 -0.72
N ASP A 375 -6.45 -6.15 0.21
CA ASP A 375 -6.07 -7.39 0.88
C ASP A 375 -5.55 -8.47 -0.11
N THR A 376 -4.88 -8.01 -1.17
CA THR A 376 -4.27 -8.91 -2.17
C THR A 376 -2.94 -9.47 -1.68
N PRO A 377 -2.55 -10.69 -2.06
CA PRO A 377 -3.25 -11.73 -2.77
C PRO A 377 -4.07 -12.69 -1.88
N PRO A 378 -4.09 -12.58 -0.51
CA PRO A 378 -4.84 -13.51 0.34
C PRO A 378 -6.33 -13.54 0.06
N GLY A 379 -6.92 -12.42 -0.32
CA GLY A 379 -8.32 -12.37 -0.74
C GLY A 379 -8.55 -13.24 -1.97
N VAL A 380 -9.54 -14.14 -1.89
CA VAL A 380 -9.82 -15.08 -2.97
C VAL A 380 -10.26 -14.32 -4.22
N TYR A 381 -9.54 -14.54 -5.33
CA TYR A 381 -9.75 -13.87 -6.61
C TYR A 381 -9.57 -12.36 -6.55
N ILE A 382 -8.74 -11.88 -5.63
CA ILE A 382 -8.28 -10.51 -5.55
C ILE A 382 -6.90 -10.42 -6.23
N PHE A 383 -6.86 -9.74 -7.37
CA PHE A 383 -5.66 -9.72 -8.21
C PHE A 383 -4.82 -8.48 -7.94
N PRO A 384 -3.51 -8.64 -7.62
CA PRO A 384 -2.63 -7.49 -7.39
C PRO A 384 -2.75 -6.44 -8.49
N GLY A 385 -2.89 -5.18 -8.11
CA GLY A 385 -3.02 -4.06 -9.03
C GLY A 385 -4.42 -3.87 -9.60
N PHE A 386 -5.00 -4.89 -10.20
CA PHE A 386 -6.32 -4.80 -10.84
C PHE A 386 -7.44 -4.50 -9.83
N SER A 387 -7.40 -5.16 -8.67
CA SER A 387 -8.50 -5.05 -7.70
C SER A 387 -8.56 -3.70 -6.99
N LEU A 388 -7.49 -2.89 -7.02
CA LEU A 388 -7.56 -1.53 -6.49
C LEU A 388 -8.52 -0.65 -7.31
N HIS A 389 -8.57 -0.82 -8.61
CA HIS A 389 -9.53 -0.09 -9.45
C HIS A 389 -10.97 -0.53 -9.17
N GLU A 390 -11.20 -1.79 -8.81
CA GLU A 390 -12.50 -2.27 -8.37
C GLU A 390 -12.86 -1.68 -7.00
N GLU A 391 -11.90 -1.56 -6.09
CA GLU A 391 -12.09 -0.91 -4.79
C GLU A 391 -12.52 0.55 -4.95
N LEU A 392 -11.90 1.31 -5.86
CA LEU A 392 -12.31 2.67 -6.18
C LEU A 392 -13.74 2.74 -6.73
N GLN A 393 -14.14 1.79 -7.57
CA GLN A 393 -15.53 1.69 -8.05
C GLN A 393 -16.50 1.38 -6.90
N ARG A 394 -16.08 0.59 -5.92
CA ARG A 394 -16.88 0.31 -4.71
C ARG A 394 -17.08 1.55 -3.85
N PHE A 395 -16.07 2.40 -3.71
CA PHE A 395 -16.24 3.70 -3.04
C PHE A 395 -17.27 4.58 -3.77
N VAL A 396 -17.22 4.64 -5.11
CA VAL A 396 -18.24 5.38 -5.87
C VAL A 396 -19.63 4.76 -5.68
N ALA A 397 -19.75 3.43 -5.69
CA ALA A 397 -21.01 2.74 -5.39
C ALA A 397 -21.50 2.99 -3.96
N ALA A 398 -20.61 3.27 -3.02
CA ALA A 398 -20.93 3.68 -1.65
C ALA A 398 -21.30 5.18 -1.55
N GLY A 399 -21.33 5.94 -2.66
CA GLY A 399 -21.76 7.35 -2.70
C GLY A 399 -20.64 8.38 -2.70
N PHE A 400 -19.38 7.97 -2.81
CA PHE A 400 -18.26 8.90 -3.01
C PHE A 400 -18.32 9.47 -4.44
N THR A 401 -17.92 10.71 -4.60
CA THR A 401 -17.61 11.23 -5.94
C THR A 401 -16.36 10.54 -6.50
N PRO A 402 -16.16 10.52 -7.84
CA PRO A 402 -14.92 9.96 -8.41
C PRO A 402 -13.65 10.61 -7.84
N LEU A 403 -13.68 11.92 -7.54
CA LEU A 403 -12.56 12.62 -6.89
C LEU A 403 -12.29 12.08 -5.48
N GLU A 404 -13.32 11.95 -4.65
CA GLU A 404 -13.17 11.41 -3.28
C GLU A 404 -12.68 9.97 -3.29
N ALA A 405 -13.19 9.13 -4.21
CA ALA A 405 -12.68 7.78 -4.41
C ALA A 405 -11.20 7.80 -4.82
N LEU A 406 -10.79 8.64 -5.77
CA LEU A 406 -9.38 8.79 -6.17
C LEU A 406 -8.51 9.27 -5.00
N GLN A 407 -9.02 10.15 -4.14
CA GLN A 407 -8.31 10.61 -2.95
C GLN A 407 -7.97 9.47 -1.98
N THR A 408 -8.82 8.44 -1.86
CA THR A 408 -8.55 7.29 -0.97
C THR A 408 -7.29 6.52 -1.34
N ALA A 409 -6.86 6.59 -2.61
CA ALA A 409 -5.66 5.95 -3.13
C ALA A 409 -4.52 6.93 -3.45
N THR A 410 -4.65 8.23 -3.20
CA THR A 410 -3.64 9.24 -3.54
C THR A 410 -3.34 10.18 -2.38
N LEU A 411 -4.17 11.19 -2.16
CA LEU A 411 -3.99 12.22 -1.14
C LEU A 411 -4.10 11.65 0.28
N ASN A 412 -5.05 10.75 0.51
CA ASN A 412 -5.31 10.19 1.83
C ASN A 412 -4.16 9.30 2.34
N PRO A 413 -3.53 8.42 1.54
CA PRO A 413 -2.28 7.77 1.94
C PRO A 413 -1.18 8.74 2.36
N ALA A 414 -1.01 9.85 1.65
CA ALA A 414 -0.03 10.87 2.02
C ALA A 414 -0.34 11.50 3.38
N LYS A 415 -1.60 11.86 3.64
CA LYS A 415 -2.08 12.36 4.95
C LYS A 415 -1.90 11.31 6.04
N PHE A 416 -2.27 10.05 5.75
CA PHE A 416 -2.14 8.96 6.69
C PHE A 416 -0.69 8.76 7.16
N PHE A 417 0.27 8.86 6.24
CA PHE A 417 1.70 8.73 6.57
C PHE A 417 2.33 10.05 7.09
N GLY A 418 1.63 11.19 7.07
CA GLY A 418 2.20 12.50 7.38
C GLY A 418 3.26 12.93 6.35
N ARG A 419 3.07 12.55 5.08
CA ARG A 419 4.02 12.75 3.99
C ARG A 419 3.47 13.61 2.85
N GLU A 420 2.57 14.51 3.14
CA GLU A 420 1.93 15.41 2.16
C GLU A 420 2.96 16.31 1.45
N ASN A 421 4.11 16.55 2.06
CA ASN A 421 5.20 17.30 1.42
C ASN A 421 5.92 16.52 0.32
N ASP A 422 5.79 15.19 0.30
CA ASP A 422 6.47 14.29 -0.65
C ASP A 422 5.51 13.60 -1.62
N LEU A 423 4.27 13.34 -1.20
CA LEU A 423 3.33 12.41 -1.86
C LEU A 423 1.95 13.05 -2.05
N GLY A 424 1.09 12.35 -2.77
CA GLY A 424 -0.35 12.53 -2.78
C GLY A 424 -0.89 13.55 -3.78
N THR A 425 -0.06 14.44 -4.31
CA THR A 425 -0.46 15.45 -5.32
C THR A 425 0.65 15.66 -6.34
N ILE A 426 0.32 16.26 -7.48
CA ILE A 426 1.28 16.66 -8.52
C ILE A 426 1.69 18.09 -8.22
N GLU A 427 2.81 18.28 -7.53
CA GLU A 427 3.35 19.58 -7.16
C GLU A 427 4.89 19.58 -7.22
N LYS A 428 5.47 20.74 -7.51
CA LYS A 428 6.92 20.94 -7.53
C LYS A 428 7.59 20.49 -6.23
N GLY A 429 8.66 19.73 -6.35
CA GLY A 429 9.45 19.17 -5.26
C GLY A 429 8.98 17.80 -4.77
N LYS A 430 7.75 17.38 -5.08
CA LYS A 430 7.23 16.07 -4.69
C LYS A 430 7.83 14.92 -5.50
N LEU A 431 7.67 13.70 -5.00
CA LEU A 431 8.14 12.50 -5.68
C LEU A 431 7.38 12.29 -6.99
N ALA A 432 8.10 11.92 -8.02
CA ALA A 432 7.56 11.65 -9.34
C ALA A 432 7.10 10.18 -9.45
N ASP A 433 6.01 9.89 -8.74
CA ASP A 433 5.21 8.69 -8.87
C ASP A 433 3.86 9.11 -9.47
N LEU A 434 3.66 8.85 -10.76
CA LEU A 434 2.59 9.43 -11.58
C LEU A 434 1.97 8.38 -12.50
N VAL A 435 0.69 8.53 -12.83
CA VAL A 435 -0.01 7.71 -13.82
C VAL A 435 -0.60 8.61 -14.90
N LEU A 436 -0.29 8.31 -16.16
CA LEU A 436 -0.84 8.95 -17.34
C LEU A 436 -2.00 8.10 -17.87
N LEU A 437 -3.18 8.69 -17.96
CA LEU A 437 -4.43 8.04 -18.36
C LEU A 437 -4.89 8.54 -19.74
N ASP A 438 -5.56 7.68 -20.49
CA ASP A 438 -6.17 8.04 -21.79
C ASP A 438 -7.55 8.69 -21.64
N ALA A 439 -8.18 8.63 -20.47
CA ALA A 439 -9.51 9.20 -20.21
C ALA A 439 -9.60 9.83 -18.80
N ASP A 440 -10.55 10.78 -18.61
CA ASP A 440 -10.71 11.52 -17.37
C ASP A 440 -11.26 10.64 -16.24
N PRO A 441 -10.52 10.40 -15.14
CA PRO A 441 -10.99 9.61 -14.01
C PRO A 441 -12.07 10.34 -13.17
N LEU A 442 -12.27 11.65 -13.37
CA LEU A 442 -13.31 12.42 -12.68
C LEU A 442 -14.67 12.30 -13.38
N ASP A 443 -14.69 11.99 -14.69
CA ASP A 443 -15.92 11.69 -15.41
C ASP A 443 -16.43 10.28 -15.07
N ASP A 444 -15.52 9.30 -15.01
CA ASP A 444 -15.78 7.92 -14.63
C ASP A 444 -14.55 7.32 -13.95
N ILE A 445 -14.70 6.88 -12.70
CA ILE A 445 -13.58 6.29 -11.93
C ILE A 445 -12.98 5.05 -12.61
N THR A 446 -13.72 4.35 -13.47
CA THR A 446 -13.21 3.20 -14.25
C THR A 446 -12.10 3.62 -15.21
N ASN A 447 -12.01 4.90 -15.58
CA ASN A 447 -10.96 5.47 -16.41
C ASN A 447 -9.57 5.43 -15.75
N THR A 448 -9.46 5.18 -14.45
CA THR A 448 -8.19 4.88 -13.79
C THR A 448 -7.48 3.65 -14.36
N GLN A 449 -8.20 2.78 -15.08
CA GLN A 449 -7.67 1.60 -15.77
C GLN A 449 -7.12 1.91 -17.18
N THR A 450 -7.40 3.09 -17.75
CA THR A 450 -6.96 3.47 -19.10
C THR A 450 -5.52 3.99 -19.11
N ILE A 451 -4.59 3.17 -18.59
CA ILE A 451 -3.21 3.57 -18.33
C ILE A 451 -2.40 3.63 -19.63
N ALA A 452 -1.99 4.83 -20.03
CA ALA A 452 -1.09 5.08 -21.14
C ALA A 452 0.40 4.90 -20.74
N ALA A 453 0.75 5.31 -19.52
CA ALA A 453 2.11 5.17 -18.98
C ALA A 453 2.10 5.28 -17.45
N VAL A 454 3.19 4.82 -16.83
CA VAL A 454 3.46 4.98 -15.39
C VAL A 454 4.85 5.59 -15.21
N ILE A 455 4.96 6.56 -14.31
CA ILE A 455 6.24 7.04 -13.81
C ILE A 455 6.35 6.54 -12.36
N VAL A 456 7.32 5.69 -12.09
CA VAL A 456 7.58 5.14 -10.75
C VAL A 456 9.01 5.43 -10.33
N ASN A 457 9.18 6.07 -9.18
CA ASN A 457 10.48 6.54 -8.70
C ASN A 457 11.24 7.38 -9.75
N GLY A 458 10.52 8.20 -10.53
CA GLY A 458 11.06 9.02 -11.63
C GLY A 458 11.37 8.27 -12.92
N ARG A 459 11.21 6.95 -12.96
CA ARG A 459 11.40 6.14 -14.17
C ARG A 459 10.12 6.07 -14.98
N TYR A 460 10.19 6.51 -16.23
CA TYR A 460 9.11 6.38 -17.20
C TYR A 460 8.99 4.94 -17.69
N LEU A 461 7.77 4.44 -17.72
CA LEU A 461 7.39 3.14 -18.27
C LEU A 461 6.25 3.36 -19.26
N SER A 462 6.55 3.18 -20.54
CA SER A 462 5.58 3.27 -21.63
C SER A 462 4.55 2.14 -21.57
N ARG A 463 3.41 2.29 -22.25
CA ARG A 463 2.43 1.20 -22.37
C ARG A 463 3.06 -0.11 -22.84
N SER A 464 3.96 -0.07 -23.81
CA SER A 464 4.68 -1.26 -24.31
C SER A 464 5.53 -1.93 -23.22
N GLU A 465 6.20 -1.15 -22.36
CA GLU A 465 6.97 -1.71 -21.24
C GLU A 465 6.05 -2.29 -20.18
N LEU A 466 4.92 -1.65 -19.87
CA LEU A 466 3.90 -2.17 -18.95
C LEU A 466 3.27 -3.47 -19.48
N ASP A 467 2.98 -3.55 -20.79
CA ASP A 467 2.48 -4.76 -21.43
C ASP A 467 3.49 -5.91 -21.34
N LYS A 468 4.78 -5.60 -21.51
CA LYS A 468 5.85 -6.57 -21.32
C LYS A 468 5.94 -7.04 -19.86
N MET A 469 5.74 -6.14 -18.90
CA MET A 469 5.70 -6.51 -17.47
C MET A 469 4.53 -7.46 -17.19
N LEU A 470 3.34 -7.19 -17.75
CA LEU A 470 2.18 -8.08 -17.65
C LEU A 470 2.45 -9.45 -18.29
N ALA A 471 3.05 -9.49 -19.47
CA ALA A 471 3.42 -10.74 -20.14
C ALA A 471 4.43 -11.55 -19.31
N ASN A 472 5.43 -10.89 -18.72
CA ASN A 472 6.41 -11.55 -17.86
C ASN A 472 5.76 -12.11 -16.57
N ALA A 473 4.81 -11.38 -15.97
CA ALA A 473 4.07 -11.84 -14.81
C ALA A 473 3.20 -13.07 -15.16
N GLU A 474 2.57 -13.07 -16.34
CA GLU A 474 1.82 -14.22 -16.86
C GLU A 474 2.71 -15.45 -17.05
N GLU A 475 3.91 -15.30 -17.62
CA GLU A 475 4.89 -16.40 -17.75
C GLU A 475 5.39 -16.86 -16.37
N ALA A 476 5.65 -15.95 -15.44
CA ALA A 476 6.04 -16.31 -14.09
C ALA A 476 4.93 -17.08 -13.35
N ALA A 477 3.67 -16.76 -13.61
CA ALA A 477 2.53 -17.47 -13.02
C ALA A 477 2.37 -18.92 -13.55
N LYS A 478 2.81 -19.22 -14.78
CA LYS A 478 2.79 -20.55 -15.38
C LYS A 478 3.89 -21.47 -14.87
N ALA A 479 5.00 -20.90 -14.38
CA ALA A 479 6.13 -21.70 -13.92
C ALA A 479 5.76 -22.46 -12.64
N LYS A 480 6.10 -23.77 -12.60
CA LYS A 480 5.80 -24.68 -11.48
C LYS A 480 6.65 -24.39 -10.25
#